data_613449895f2dbde9ff3a712d1fada485
#
_entry.id   613449895f2dbde9ff3a712d1fada485
#
_cell.length_a   1.000
_cell.length_b   1.000
_cell.length_c   1.000
_cell.angle_alpha   90.00
_cell.angle_beta   90.00
_cell.angle_gamma   90.00
#
_symmetry.space_group_name_H-M   'P 1'
#
loop_
_entity.id
_entity.type
_entity.pdbx_description
1 polymer ?
#
loop_
_entity_poly.entity_id
_entity_poly.type
_entity_poly.pdbx_seq_one_letter_code
_entity_poly.pdbx_strand_id
1 'polypeptide(L)'
;MKLARPDVYHPRIVLAGCPALPGGDGDDAGLVEALRGRGLHARWLPWDDQATLDADLVILRATWDYIDRLDDFLAWTRQVKNLLNAPDVVAWNADKTYMADLGAAGVPIVPSAFFAPGERVRIPDGEVVVKPSVGAGSVGALRFSDADSAHTHAESLQAAGRTAVVQPYAPRGGDGEAALVFLGGQQSHA
;
A
#
# COMPACT_ATOMS: atom_id res chain seq x y z
N MET A 1 25.69 -24.60 3.45
CA MET A 1 24.62 -24.22 4.41
C MET A 1 25.24 -24.22 5.79
N LYS A 2 25.36 -23.06 6.48
CA LYS A 2 25.78 -23.04 7.88
C LYS A 2 24.58 -23.51 8.73
N LEU A 3 24.76 -24.58 9.48
CA LEU A 3 23.77 -25.03 10.45
C LEU A 3 23.59 -23.96 11.53
N ALA A 4 22.34 -23.61 11.86
CA ALA A 4 22.04 -22.72 12.96
C ALA A 4 22.59 -23.34 14.26
N ARG A 5 23.29 -22.56 15.05
CA ARG A 5 23.72 -23.02 16.37
C ARG A 5 22.50 -23.01 17.30
N PRO A 6 22.17 -24.13 17.97
CA PRO A 6 20.99 -24.22 18.82
C PRO A 6 21.05 -23.33 20.07
N ASP A 7 22.24 -22.85 20.43
CA ASP A 7 22.53 -21.97 21.55
C ASP A 7 22.51 -20.46 21.18
N VAL A 8 22.30 -20.14 19.91
CA VAL A 8 22.27 -18.75 19.41
C VAL A 8 20.84 -18.39 19.06
N TYR A 9 20.33 -17.32 19.64
CA TYR A 9 19.04 -16.74 19.26
C TYR A 9 19.13 -16.11 17.86
N HIS A 10 18.25 -16.56 16.99
CA HIS A 10 18.12 -16.03 15.63
C HIS A 10 16.75 -15.35 15.49
N PRO A 11 16.70 -14.01 15.39
CA PRO A 11 15.43 -13.31 15.26
C PRO A 11 14.60 -13.82 14.07
N ARG A 12 13.31 -14.03 14.32
CA ARG A 12 12.33 -14.48 13.32
C ARG A 12 11.77 -13.28 12.59
N ILE A 13 12.12 -13.16 11.32
CA ILE A 13 11.66 -12.08 10.45
C ILE A 13 10.60 -12.65 9.50
N VAL A 14 9.43 -12.04 9.47
CA VAL A 14 8.40 -12.34 8.50
C VAL A 14 8.34 -11.23 7.47
N LEU A 15 8.44 -11.60 6.20
CA LEU A 15 8.06 -10.76 5.08
C LEU A 15 6.59 -11.04 4.81
N ALA A 16 5.72 -10.08 5.12
CA ALA A 16 4.29 -10.25 4.94
C ALA A 16 3.90 -10.02 3.47
N GLY A 17 3.28 -11.03 2.90
CA GLY A 17 2.70 -11.03 1.57
C GLY A 17 1.21 -11.35 1.62
N CYS A 18 0.63 -11.72 0.50
CA CYS A 18 -0.71 -12.26 0.40
C CYS A 18 -0.67 -13.73 -0.08
N PRO A 19 -1.76 -14.49 0.09
CA PRO A 19 -1.80 -15.91 -0.33
C PRO A 19 -1.51 -16.13 -1.81
N ALA A 20 -1.83 -15.16 -2.67
CA ALA A 20 -1.57 -15.22 -4.11
C ALA A 20 -0.08 -15.07 -4.46
N LEU A 21 0.74 -14.53 -3.55
CA LEU A 21 2.18 -14.27 -3.75
C LEU A 21 3.00 -14.86 -2.60
N PRO A 22 3.06 -16.20 -2.48
CA PRO A 22 3.67 -16.88 -1.32
C PRO A 22 5.20 -16.67 -1.21
N GLY A 23 5.84 -16.15 -2.24
CA GLY A 23 7.28 -15.82 -2.28
C GLY A 23 7.56 -14.33 -2.49
N GLY A 24 6.54 -13.47 -2.36
CA GLY A 24 6.61 -12.06 -2.70
C GLY A 24 6.43 -11.81 -4.19
N ASP A 25 6.57 -10.56 -4.60
CA ASP A 25 6.67 -10.19 -6.00
C ASP A 25 8.15 -10.20 -6.48
N GLY A 26 8.37 -9.96 -7.76
CA GLY A 26 9.70 -10.06 -8.36
C GLY A 26 10.74 -9.10 -7.78
N ASP A 27 10.29 -7.96 -7.22
CA ASP A 27 11.17 -6.93 -6.65
C ASP A 27 11.84 -7.38 -5.35
N ASP A 28 11.27 -8.39 -4.68
CA ASP A 28 11.76 -8.93 -3.42
C ASP A 28 12.70 -10.14 -3.60
N ALA A 29 13.08 -10.45 -4.83
CA ALA A 29 13.97 -11.58 -5.12
C ALA A 29 15.29 -11.44 -4.34
N GLY A 30 15.66 -12.50 -3.61
CA GLY A 30 16.89 -12.54 -2.82
C GLY A 30 16.81 -11.90 -1.42
N LEU A 31 15.73 -11.19 -1.06
CA LEU A 31 15.61 -10.54 0.26
C LEU A 31 15.68 -11.54 1.42
N VAL A 32 14.98 -12.68 1.31
CA VAL A 32 15.03 -13.75 2.32
C VAL A 32 16.45 -14.30 2.45
N GLU A 33 17.15 -14.53 1.33
CA GLU A 33 18.52 -15.03 1.34
C GLU A 33 19.48 -14.03 2.00
N ALA A 34 19.36 -12.76 1.65
CA ALA A 34 20.16 -11.68 2.24
C ALA A 34 19.96 -11.56 3.76
N LEU A 35 18.73 -11.68 4.25
CA LEU A 35 18.43 -11.68 5.69
C LEU A 35 19.00 -12.92 6.38
N ARG A 36 18.82 -14.11 5.79
CA ARG A 36 19.40 -15.36 6.32
C ARG A 36 20.92 -15.35 6.35
N GLY A 37 21.56 -14.73 5.36
CA GLY A 37 23.00 -14.51 5.34
C GLY A 37 23.52 -13.68 6.49
N ARG A 38 22.66 -12.86 7.12
CA ARG A 38 22.92 -12.06 8.32
C ARG A 38 22.56 -12.76 9.63
N GLY A 39 22.18 -14.03 9.57
CA GLY A 39 21.82 -14.81 10.76
C GLY A 39 20.37 -14.64 11.22
N LEU A 40 19.49 -14.08 10.39
CA LEU A 40 18.08 -13.90 10.70
C LEU A 40 17.26 -15.08 10.17
N HIS A 41 16.22 -15.50 10.90
CA HIS A 41 15.27 -16.51 10.44
C HIS A 41 14.17 -15.85 9.59
N ALA A 42 14.50 -15.47 8.36
CA ALA A 42 13.57 -14.80 7.46
C ALA A 42 12.72 -15.81 6.66
N ARG A 43 11.43 -15.52 6.50
CA ARG A 43 10.50 -16.26 5.63
C ARG A 43 9.35 -15.39 5.17
N TRP A 44 8.73 -15.78 4.07
CA TRP A 44 7.44 -15.26 3.64
C TRP A 44 6.30 -15.93 4.39
N LEU A 45 5.28 -15.16 4.75
CA LEU A 45 3.97 -15.64 5.19
C LEU A 45 2.90 -14.70 4.62
N PRO A 46 1.70 -15.22 4.34
CA PRO A 46 0.52 -14.37 4.20
C PRO A 46 0.33 -13.54 5.45
N TRP A 47 -0.08 -12.29 5.30
CA TRP A 47 -0.23 -11.38 6.44
C TRP A 47 -1.25 -11.90 7.48
N ASP A 48 -2.28 -12.63 7.04
CA ASP A 48 -3.31 -13.22 7.90
C ASP A 48 -2.95 -14.60 8.50
N ASP A 49 -1.73 -15.10 8.26
CA ASP A 49 -1.25 -16.31 8.93
C ASP A 49 -0.95 -16.00 10.42
N GLN A 50 -1.51 -16.79 11.33
CA GLN A 50 -1.32 -16.63 12.77
C GLN A 50 0.15 -16.64 13.20
N ALA A 51 1.01 -17.36 12.48
CA ALA A 51 2.44 -17.40 12.76
C ALA A 51 3.16 -16.05 12.55
N THR A 52 2.51 -15.06 11.91
CA THR A 52 3.03 -13.68 11.82
C THR A 52 3.10 -13.02 13.19
N LEU A 53 2.16 -13.33 14.09
CA LEU A 53 2.09 -12.77 15.44
C LEU A 53 3.22 -13.25 16.36
N ASP A 54 3.83 -14.40 16.03
CA ASP A 54 4.98 -14.94 16.75
C ASP A 54 6.33 -14.41 16.27
N ALA A 55 6.34 -13.59 15.21
CA ALA A 55 7.57 -13.02 14.66
C ALA A 55 8.20 -11.97 15.58
N ASP A 56 9.52 -11.86 15.54
CA ASP A 56 10.23 -10.80 16.25
C ASP A 56 10.17 -9.47 15.49
N LEU A 57 9.97 -9.53 14.16
CA LEU A 57 9.72 -8.40 13.28
C LEU A 57 8.90 -8.86 12.08
N VAL A 58 7.88 -8.09 11.71
CA VAL A 58 7.14 -8.25 10.47
C VAL A 58 7.41 -7.06 9.56
N ILE A 59 7.71 -7.32 8.31
CA ILE A 59 7.96 -6.31 7.28
C ILE A 59 6.89 -6.47 6.21
N LEU A 60 6.10 -5.42 5.97
CA LEU A 60 5.09 -5.38 4.90
C LEU A 60 5.78 -5.32 3.54
N ARG A 61 5.42 -6.23 2.64
CA ARG A 61 5.96 -6.27 1.28
C ARG A 61 4.85 -6.43 0.24
N ALA A 62 4.38 -7.63 0.00
CA ALA A 62 3.47 -7.97 -1.08
C ALA A 62 2.04 -8.26 -0.56
N THR A 63 1.49 -7.40 0.29
CA THR A 63 0.17 -7.55 0.91
C THR A 63 -0.96 -7.00 0.04
N TRP A 64 -0.90 -7.22 -1.28
CA TRP A 64 -1.73 -6.55 -2.29
C TRP A 64 -3.23 -6.75 -2.14
N ASP A 65 -3.67 -7.82 -1.49
CA ASP A 65 -5.09 -8.15 -1.22
C ASP A 65 -5.73 -7.32 -0.09
N TYR A 66 -4.95 -6.47 0.59
CA TYR A 66 -5.49 -5.58 1.63
C TYR A 66 -6.59 -4.66 1.12
N ILE A 67 -6.60 -4.36 -0.19
CA ILE A 67 -7.60 -3.48 -0.81
C ILE A 67 -9.02 -4.03 -0.76
N ASP A 68 -9.16 -5.34 -0.64
CA ASP A 68 -10.44 -6.04 -0.56
C ASP A 68 -10.81 -6.44 0.89
N ARG A 69 -9.85 -6.34 1.82
CA ARG A 69 -9.96 -6.77 3.22
C ARG A 69 -9.34 -5.76 4.19
N LEU A 70 -9.58 -4.45 3.94
CA LEU A 70 -8.89 -3.38 4.65
C LEU A 70 -9.07 -3.45 6.16
N ASP A 71 -10.29 -3.65 6.64
CA ASP A 71 -10.59 -3.69 8.08
C ASP A 71 -9.86 -4.84 8.78
N ASP A 72 -9.85 -6.02 8.17
CA ASP A 72 -9.13 -7.19 8.67
C ASP A 72 -7.61 -6.93 8.68
N PHE A 73 -7.10 -6.35 7.60
CA PHE A 73 -5.69 -6.00 7.47
C PHE A 73 -5.26 -5.00 8.55
N LEU A 74 -6.02 -3.91 8.74
CA LEU A 74 -5.72 -2.92 9.77
C LEU A 74 -5.88 -3.48 11.20
N ALA A 75 -6.85 -4.38 11.42
CA ALA A 75 -6.98 -5.06 12.70
C ALA A 75 -5.77 -5.97 12.98
N TRP A 76 -5.29 -6.69 11.98
CA TRP A 76 -4.08 -7.50 12.08
C TRP A 76 -2.82 -6.66 12.35
N THR A 77 -2.61 -5.52 11.66
CA THR A 77 -1.43 -4.66 11.90
C THR A 77 -1.30 -4.25 13.36
N ARG A 78 -2.42 -4.03 14.06
CA ARG A 78 -2.44 -3.67 15.49
C ARG A 78 -2.11 -4.83 16.43
N GLN A 79 -2.22 -6.07 15.97
CA GLN A 79 -1.90 -7.26 16.73
C GLN A 79 -0.42 -7.63 16.62
N VAL A 80 0.22 -7.27 15.52
CA VAL A 80 1.65 -7.55 15.30
C VAL A 80 2.50 -6.76 16.29
N LYS A 81 3.33 -7.46 17.05
CA LYS A 81 4.14 -6.87 18.11
C LYS A 81 5.14 -5.83 17.61
N ASN A 82 5.82 -6.13 16.53
CA ASN A 82 6.82 -5.27 15.89
C ASN A 82 6.55 -5.27 14.38
N LEU A 83 5.87 -4.26 13.90
CA LEU A 83 5.56 -4.07 12.48
C LEU A 83 6.41 -2.95 11.90
N LEU A 84 6.99 -3.17 10.76
CA LEU A 84 7.66 -2.15 9.96
C LEU A 84 6.81 -1.93 8.68
N ASN A 85 6.19 -0.76 8.48
CA ASN A 85 6.12 0.47 9.27
C ASN A 85 5.10 0.36 10.42
N ALA A 86 5.05 1.39 11.30
CA ALA A 86 4.11 1.42 12.42
C ALA A 86 2.64 1.34 11.98
N PRO A 87 1.76 0.67 12.75
CA PRO A 87 0.35 0.47 12.38
C PRO A 87 -0.41 1.76 12.04
N ASP A 88 -0.14 2.85 12.76
CA ASP A 88 -0.81 4.14 12.50
C ASP A 88 -0.38 4.74 11.15
N VAL A 89 0.88 4.56 10.77
CA VAL A 89 1.40 4.98 9.45
C VAL A 89 0.76 4.13 8.36
N VAL A 90 0.62 2.83 8.58
CA VAL A 90 -0.04 1.92 7.63
C VAL A 90 -1.50 2.30 7.44
N ALA A 91 -2.24 2.54 8.54
CA ALA A 91 -3.63 2.93 8.50
C ALA A 91 -3.84 4.26 7.75
N TRP A 92 -2.98 5.25 8.03
CA TRP A 92 -3.03 6.55 7.35
C TRP A 92 -2.71 6.41 5.85
N ASN A 93 -1.69 5.65 5.49
CA ASN A 93 -1.25 5.52 4.09
C ASN A 93 -2.12 4.58 3.24
N ALA A 94 -2.86 3.65 3.85
CA ALA A 94 -3.72 2.71 3.13
C ALA A 94 -4.87 3.38 2.37
N ASP A 95 -5.33 4.55 2.84
CA ASP A 95 -6.38 5.36 2.20
C ASP A 95 -5.77 6.65 1.63
N LYS A 96 -5.96 6.91 0.33
CA LYS A 96 -5.41 8.09 -0.37
C LYS A 96 -5.95 9.43 0.12
N THR A 97 -6.90 9.44 1.04
CA THR A 97 -7.33 10.66 1.74
C THR A 97 -6.18 11.36 2.47
N TYR A 98 -5.09 10.64 2.79
CA TYR A 98 -3.86 11.23 3.33
C TYR A 98 -3.29 12.37 2.48
N MET A 99 -3.61 12.40 1.18
CA MET A 99 -3.18 13.51 0.31
C MET A 99 -3.76 14.85 0.74
N ALA A 100 -4.97 14.87 1.36
CA ALA A 100 -5.52 16.09 1.92
C ALA A 100 -4.66 16.61 3.08
N ASP A 101 -4.19 15.72 3.95
CA ASP A 101 -3.31 16.08 5.07
C ASP A 101 -1.97 16.62 4.58
N LEU A 102 -1.38 15.98 3.56
CA LEU A 102 -0.14 16.45 2.94
C LEU A 102 -0.32 17.83 2.31
N GLY A 103 -1.42 18.04 1.57
CA GLY A 103 -1.74 19.34 0.98
C GLY A 103 -1.92 20.43 2.04
N ALA A 104 -2.62 20.13 3.14
CA ALA A 104 -2.78 21.04 4.27
C ALA A 104 -1.46 21.37 4.97
N ALA A 105 -0.51 20.43 4.97
CA ALA A 105 0.86 20.64 5.45
C ALA A 105 1.78 21.38 4.46
N GLY A 106 1.26 21.80 3.29
CA GLY A 106 2.02 22.54 2.28
C GLY A 106 2.89 21.66 1.37
N VAL A 107 2.72 20.34 1.40
CA VAL A 107 3.40 19.43 0.49
C VAL A 107 2.74 19.52 -0.89
N PRO A 108 3.50 19.71 -1.99
CA PRO A 108 2.93 19.67 -3.33
C PRO A 108 2.31 18.30 -3.65
N ILE A 109 1.02 18.32 -3.96
CA ILE A 109 0.26 17.12 -4.35
C ILE A 109 -0.44 17.36 -5.68
N VAL A 110 -0.83 16.29 -6.36
CA VAL A 110 -1.82 16.39 -7.45
C VAL A 110 -3.15 16.83 -6.82
N PRO A 111 -3.80 17.90 -7.31
CA PRO A 111 -5.09 18.33 -6.80
C PRO A 111 -6.08 17.15 -6.78
N SER A 112 -6.69 16.89 -5.63
CA SER A 112 -7.51 15.70 -5.43
C SER A 112 -8.80 16.08 -4.74
N ALA A 113 -9.92 15.64 -5.30
CA ALA A 113 -11.23 15.73 -4.66
C ALA A 113 -11.68 14.33 -4.23
N PHE A 114 -12.23 14.25 -3.03
CA PHE A 114 -12.69 12.98 -2.43
C PHE A 114 -14.20 13.03 -2.25
N PHE A 115 -14.88 11.96 -2.65
CA PHE A 115 -16.33 11.84 -2.57
C PHE A 115 -16.69 10.51 -1.91
N ALA A 116 -17.07 10.56 -0.64
CA ALA A 116 -17.54 9.40 0.09
C ALA A 116 -18.87 8.84 -0.49
N PRO A 117 -19.23 7.59 -0.19
CA PRO A 117 -20.52 7.04 -0.59
C PRO A 117 -21.68 7.97 -0.19
N GLY A 118 -22.55 8.30 -1.17
CA GLY A 118 -23.66 9.21 -1.00
C GLY A 118 -23.36 10.70 -1.17
N GLU A 119 -22.10 11.09 -1.30
CA GLU A 119 -21.74 12.47 -1.64
C GLU A 119 -21.91 12.72 -3.15
N ARG A 120 -22.34 13.95 -3.49
CA ARG A 120 -22.47 14.35 -4.89
C ARG A 120 -21.09 14.52 -5.53
N VAL A 121 -20.77 13.68 -6.49
CA VAL A 121 -19.54 13.77 -7.27
C VAL A 121 -19.53 15.04 -8.13
N ARG A 122 -18.38 15.68 -8.23
CA ARG A 122 -18.13 16.82 -9.12
C ARG A 122 -16.91 16.50 -9.97
N ILE A 123 -17.10 16.52 -11.28
CA ILE A 123 -16.01 16.31 -12.24
C ILE A 123 -15.57 17.69 -12.74
N PRO A 124 -14.29 18.06 -12.60
CA PRO A 124 -13.78 19.30 -13.17
C PRO A 124 -13.70 19.23 -14.71
N ASP A 125 -13.57 20.39 -15.34
CA ASP A 125 -13.35 20.47 -16.79
C ASP A 125 -12.02 19.83 -17.19
N GLY A 126 -12.01 19.21 -18.38
CA GLY A 126 -10.82 18.56 -18.95
C GLY A 126 -10.71 17.08 -18.61
N GLU A 127 -9.54 16.52 -18.92
CA GLU A 127 -9.30 15.10 -18.63
C GLU A 127 -9.06 14.85 -17.14
N VAL A 128 -9.64 13.77 -16.64
CA VAL A 128 -9.55 13.37 -15.24
C VAL A 128 -9.14 11.92 -15.06
N VAL A 129 -8.57 11.60 -13.91
CA VAL A 129 -8.44 10.23 -13.41
C VAL A 129 -9.41 10.06 -12.26
N VAL A 130 -10.20 9.00 -12.30
CA VAL A 130 -11.09 8.59 -11.21
C VAL A 130 -10.62 7.23 -10.70
N LYS A 131 -10.47 7.12 -9.38
CA LYS A 131 -9.96 5.91 -8.72
C LYS A 131 -10.53 5.75 -7.32
N PRO A 132 -10.53 4.54 -6.73
CA PRO A 132 -10.88 4.38 -5.32
C PRO A 132 -9.81 4.98 -4.40
N SER A 133 -10.21 5.49 -3.24
CA SER A 133 -9.27 6.01 -2.23
C SER A 133 -8.40 4.89 -1.66
N VAL A 134 -8.96 3.71 -1.43
CA VAL A 134 -8.24 2.48 -1.08
C VAL A 134 -8.04 1.66 -2.33
N GLY A 135 -6.79 1.46 -2.74
CA GLY A 135 -6.48 0.73 -3.96
C GLY A 135 -4.99 0.63 -4.21
N ALA A 136 -4.56 -0.44 -4.87
CA ALA A 136 -3.19 -0.73 -5.25
C ALA A 136 -3.14 -1.22 -6.70
N GLY A 137 -1.96 -1.19 -7.33
CA GLY A 137 -1.75 -1.72 -8.68
C GLY A 137 -2.65 -1.11 -9.75
N SER A 138 -3.08 0.15 -9.58
CA SER A 138 -4.01 0.86 -10.48
C SER A 138 -5.39 0.20 -10.65
N VAL A 139 -5.76 -0.75 -9.79
CA VAL A 139 -7.09 -1.38 -9.84
C VAL A 139 -8.18 -0.32 -9.60
N GLY A 140 -9.12 -0.21 -10.56
CA GLY A 140 -10.19 0.77 -10.53
C GLY A 140 -9.77 2.21 -10.82
N ALA A 141 -8.51 2.46 -11.20
CA ALA A 141 -8.05 3.77 -11.64
C ALA A 141 -8.22 3.90 -13.17
N LEU A 142 -9.09 4.79 -13.59
CA LEU A 142 -9.40 5.00 -15.01
C LEU A 142 -9.28 6.48 -15.39
N ARG A 143 -8.82 6.74 -16.61
CA ARG A 143 -8.73 8.07 -17.22
C ARG A 143 -9.95 8.31 -18.09
N PHE A 144 -10.50 9.52 -18.00
CA PHE A 144 -11.66 9.94 -18.75
C PHE A 144 -11.44 11.29 -19.43
N SER A 145 -11.89 11.42 -20.68
CA SER A 145 -11.92 12.67 -21.43
C SER A 145 -13.32 13.31 -21.45
N ASP A 146 -14.32 12.61 -20.95
CA ASP A 146 -15.70 13.10 -20.84
C ASP A 146 -16.21 12.99 -19.39
N ALA A 147 -17.00 13.98 -18.99
CA ALA A 147 -17.48 14.08 -17.61
C ALA A 147 -18.54 13.03 -17.27
N ASP A 148 -19.35 12.59 -18.22
CA ASP A 148 -20.46 11.65 -17.97
C ASP A 148 -19.91 10.26 -17.63
N SER A 149 -18.92 9.78 -18.40
CA SER A 149 -18.25 8.50 -18.12
C SER A 149 -17.47 8.55 -16.79
N ALA A 150 -16.79 9.67 -16.52
CA ALA A 150 -16.09 9.87 -15.25
C ALA A 150 -17.06 9.84 -14.05
N HIS A 151 -18.21 10.49 -14.19
CA HIS A 151 -19.25 10.51 -13.18
C HIS A 151 -19.82 9.11 -12.94
N THR A 152 -20.17 8.41 -14.02
CA THR A 152 -20.67 7.02 -13.94
C THR A 152 -19.69 6.10 -13.21
N HIS A 153 -18.40 6.20 -13.52
CA HIS A 153 -17.38 5.40 -12.83
C HIS A 153 -17.27 5.76 -11.34
N ALA A 154 -17.26 7.06 -11.00
CA ALA A 154 -17.22 7.50 -9.61
C ALA A 154 -18.43 7.01 -8.82
N GLU A 155 -19.65 7.07 -9.41
CA GLU A 155 -20.86 6.53 -8.79
C GLU A 155 -20.80 5.01 -8.63
N SER A 156 -20.18 4.29 -9.56
CA SER A 156 -19.98 2.84 -9.42
C SER A 156 -19.08 2.48 -8.24
N LEU A 157 -18.01 3.29 -7.99
CA LEU A 157 -17.16 3.14 -6.81
C LEU A 157 -17.95 3.41 -5.52
N GLN A 158 -18.75 4.47 -5.50
CA GLN A 158 -19.59 4.79 -4.34
C GLN A 158 -20.67 3.73 -4.08
N ALA A 159 -21.29 3.18 -5.12
CA ALA A 159 -22.24 2.08 -5.00
C ALA A 159 -21.59 0.80 -4.43
N ALA A 160 -20.29 0.62 -4.66
CA ALA A 160 -19.48 -0.44 -4.04
C ALA A 160 -18.97 -0.09 -2.63
N GLY A 161 -19.47 1.01 -2.02
CA GLY A 161 -19.06 1.45 -0.69
C GLY A 161 -17.69 2.12 -0.62
N ARG A 162 -17.10 2.49 -1.76
CA ARG A 162 -15.75 3.07 -1.85
C ARG A 162 -15.82 4.58 -2.02
N THR A 163 -14.91 5.31 -1.38
CA THR A 163 -14.68 6.74 -1.65
C THR A 163 -14.05 6.90 -3.03
N ALA A 164 -14.67 7.70 -3.89
CA ALA A 164 -14.11 8.04 -5.19
C ALA A 164 -13.12 9.22 -5.05
N VAL A 165 -11.96 9.09 -5.67
CA VAL A 165 -10.95 10.16 -5.81
C VAL A 165 -10.97 10.64 -7.25
N VAL A 166 -11.19 11.94 -7.43
CA VAL A 166 -11.15 12.60 -8.74
C VAL A 166 -9.95 13.54 -8.80
N GLN A 167 -9.12 13.37 -9.81
CA GLN A 167 -7.92 14.16 -10.03
C GLN A 167 -7.88 14.66 -11.48
N PRO A 168 -7.47 15.91 -11.75
CA PRO A 168 -7.10 16.32 -13.10
C PRO A 168 -6.01 15.38 -13.65
N TYR A 169 -6.12 15.00 -14.91
CA TYR A 169 -5.06 14.21 -15.54
C TYR A 169 -3.78 15.05 -15.68
N ALA A 170 -2.67 14.53 -15.14
CA ALA A 170 -1.37 15.15 -15.27
C ALA A 170 -0.61 14.53 -16.47
N PRO A 171 -0.42 15.25 -17.60
CA PRO A 171 0.21 14.68 -18.81
C PRO A 171 1.61 14.09 -18.56
N ARG A 172 2.35 14.67 -17.60
CA ARG A 172 3.69 14.17 -17.21
C ARG A 172 3.67 12.79 -16.53
N GLY A 173 2.52 12.30 -16.11
CA GLY A 173 2.39 10.92 -15.63
C GLY A 173 2.71 9.88 -16.72
N GLY A 174 2.67 10.26 -18.00
CA GLY A 174 3.11 9.42 -19.11
C GLY A 174 4.63 9.28 -19.27
N ASP A 175 5.41 10.14 -18.60
CA ASP A 175 6.89 10.13 -18.63
C ASP A 175 7.48 9.10 -17.63
N GLY A 176 6.63 8.42 -16.86
CA GLY A 176 7.00 7.45 -15.84
C GLY A 176 6.88 7.96 -14.41
N GLU A 177 7.07 7.07 -13.46
CA GLU A 177 7.07 7.36 -12.02
C GLU A 177 8.49 7.24 -11.47
N ALA A 178 8.89 8.16 -10.60
CA ALA A 178 10.12 8.05 -9.83
C ALA A 178 9.77 7.74 -8.37
N ALA A 179 10.27 6.62 -7.87
CA ALA A 179 10.10 6.22 -6.48
C ALA A 179 11.32 6.67 -5.67
N LEU A 180 11.10 7.55 -4.68
CA LEU A 180 12.15 7.96 -3.75
C LEU A 180 12.12 7.04 -2.53
N VAL A 181 13.21 6.31 -2.31
CA VAL A 181 13.32 5.36 -1.19
C VAL A 181 14.09 5.98 -0.03
N PHE A 182 13.49 5.92 1.16
CA PHE A 182 14.08 6.40 2.40
C PHE A 182 14.22 5.25 3.40
N LEU A 183 15.38 5.14 4.04
CA LEU A 183 15.68 4.18 5.08
C LEU A 183 16.10 4.95 6.35
N GLY A 184 15.31 4.79 7.42
CA GLY A 184 15.58 5.51 8.68
C GLY A 184 15.55 7.04 8.52
N GLY A 185 14.72 7.58 7.63
CA GLY A 185 14.61 9.01 7.34
C GLY A 185 15.69 9.57 6.40
N GLN A 186 16.62 8.75 5.93
CA GLN A 186 17.65 9.14 4.97
C GLN A 186 17.33 8.63 3.58
N GLN A 187 17.44 9.49 2.57
CA GLN A 187 17.28 9.08 1.18
C GLN A 187 18.33 8.03 0.82
N SER A 188 17.88 6.93 0.25
CA SER A 188 18.73 5.81 -0.19
C SER A 188 18.95 5.85 -1.70
N HIS A 189 17.87 5.79 -2.47
CA HIS A 189 17.92 5.78 -3.93
C HIS A 189 16.57 6.23 -4.54
N ALA A 190 16.55 6.37 -5.88
CA ALA A 190 15.36 6.66 -6.68
C ALA A 190 15.32 5.70 -7.87
#